data_b0f76c635adc0f02e217d468c2bca067
#
_entry.id   b0f76c635adc0f02e217d468c2bca067
#
_cell.length_a   1.000
_cell.length_b   1.000
_cell.length_c   1.000
_cell.angle_alpha   90.00
_cell.angle_beta   90.00
_cell.angle_gamma   90.00
#
_symmetry.space_group_name_H-M   'P 1'
#
loop_
_entity.id
_entity.type
_entity.pdbx_description
1 polymer ?
#
loop_
_entity_poly.entity_id
_entity_poly.type
_entity_poly.pdbx_seq_one_letter_code
_entity_poly.pdbx_strand_id
1 'polypeptide(L)'
;SLRRPEEASGRTGAPVFILIVPLFHVTGNVPVMLGAMASGLKLVMMHKWDPGRALQLIERERVTQFVGVPTQSWDLLEHPDFDKYDTSSLAFVGGGGAPAPPQLVNRVAGSFKAAKPNIGYGMTETNAYGPGNSGTDYETHPTSTGRSTPILQVEIRDPDARPAATGDLGEIWMKGPNLIRGYW
;
A
#
# COMPACT_ATOMS: atom_id res chain seq x y z
N SER A 1 24.55 -4.87 1.11
CA SER A 1 23.81 -6.09 0.74
C SER A 1 22.36 -5.89 1.11
N LEU A 2 21.46 -5.96 0.14
CA LEU A 2 20.03 -5.97 0.38
C LEU A 2 19.70 -7.27 1.12
N ARG A 3 19.26 -7.18 2.37
CA ARG A 3 18.78 -8.35 3.12
C ARG A 3 17.59 -8.94 2.38
N ARG A 4 17.54 -10.26 2.28
CA ARG A 4 16.39 -10.95 1.69
C ARG A 4 15.14 -10.64 2.54
N PRO A 5 13.97 -10.45 1.91
CA PRO A 5 12.72 -10.14 2.62
C PRO A 5 12.34 -11.16 3.71
N GLU A 6 12.79 -12.39 3.58
CA GLU A 6 12.55 -13.50 4.52
C GLU A 6 13.14 -13.24 5.92
N GLU A 7 14.27 -12.50 6.02
CA GLU A 7 14.92 -12.23 7.30
C GLU A 7 14.22 -11.15 8.12
N ALA A 8 13.37 -10.34 7.48
CA ALA A 8 12.70 -9.22 8.15
C ALA A 8 11.33 -9.57 8.74
N SER A 9 10.69 -10.66 8.30
CA SER A 9 9.30 -10.96 8.64
C SER A 9 9.09 -12.20 9.51
N GLY A 10 10.12 -13.02 9.76
CA GLY A 10 9.99 -14.31 10.46
C GLY A 10 9.08 -15.33 9.77
N ARG A 11 8.72 -15.10 8.50
CA ARG A 11 7.85 -15.97 7.69
C ARG A 11 8.69 -16.78 6.71
N THR A 12 8.43 -18.07 6.66
CA THR A 12 9.02 -18.97 5.67
C THR A 12 8.30 -18.80 4.33
N GLY A 13 9.00 -18.27 3.33
CA GLY A 13 8.50 -18.12 1.95
C GLY A 13 8.59 -16.69 1.42
N ALA A 14 8.88 -16.55 0.12
CA ALA A 14 8.92 -15.25 -0.55
C ALA A 14 7.53 -14.58 -0.55
N PRO A 15 7.46 -13.24 -0.44
CA PRO A 15 6.20 -12.52 -0.53
C PRO A 15 5.46 -12.80 -1.85
N VAL A 16 4.12 -12.81 -1.77
CA VAL A 16 3.22 -12.99 -2.92
C VAL A 16 2.33 -11.76 -3.02
N PHE A 17 2.43 -11.04 -4.13
CA PHE A 17 1.59 -9.89 -4.42
C PHE A 17 0.35 -10.28 -5.20
N ILE A 18 -0.78 -9.63 -4.92
CA ILE A 18 -1.94 -9.65 -5.79
C ILE A 18 -2.07 -8.32 -6.52
N LEU A 19 -2.13 -8.36 -7.84
CA LEU A 19 -2.32 -7.19 -8.70
C LEU A 19 -3.81 -7.03 -9.02
N ILE A 20 -4.43 -6.07 -8.37
CA ILE A 20 -5.87 -5.77 -8.44
C ILE A 20 -6.16 -4.35 -8.91
N VAL A 21 -5.12 -3.57 -9.12
CA VAL A 21 -5.19 -2.19 -9.64
C VAL A 21 -4.71 -2.16 -11.09
N PRO A 22 -5.22 -1.24 -11.92
CA PRO A 22 -4.87 -1.20 -13.34
C PRO A 22 -3.39 -0.97 -13.61
N LEU A 23 -2.82 -1.65 -14.61
CA LEU A 23 -1.42 -1.47 -15.02
C LEU A 23 -1.14 -0.14 -15.72
N PHE A 24 -2.16 0.54 -16.24
CA PHE A 24 -2.02 1.89 -16.76
C PHE A 24 -1.92 2.95 -15.64
N HIS A 25 -2.22 2.59 -14.40
CA HIS A 25 -2.03 3.43 -13.23
C HIS A 25 -0.68 3.14 -12.58
N VAL A 26 0.02 4.18 -12.15
CA VAL A 26 1.36 4.08 -11.57
C VAL A 26 1.43 3.11 -10.38
N THR A 27 0.40 3.03 -9.54
CA THR A 27 0.35 2.11 -8.39
C THR A 27 0.42 0.64 -8.81
N GLY A 28 -0.31 0.25 -9.86
CA GLY A 28 -0.25 -1.13 -10.37
C GLY A 28 1.07 -1.44 -11.05
N ASN A 29 1.56 -0.48 -11.82
CA ASN A 29 2.76 -0.66 -12.63
C ASN A 29 4.03 -0.68 -11.77
N VAL A 30 4.32 0.40 -11.04
CA VAL A 30 5.63 0.59 -10.40
C VAL A 30 5.75 -0.20 -9.08
N PRO A 31 5.02 0.11 -8.00
CA PRO A 31 5.24 -0.58 -6.73
C PRO A 31 4.81 -2.05 -6.76
N VAL A 32 3.77 -2.42 -7.50
CA VAL A 32 3.28 -3.80 -7.50
C VAL A 32 3.98 -4.63 -8.58
N MET A 33 3.79 -4.33 -9.86
CA MET A 33 4.32 -5.17 -10.94
C MET A 33 5.84 -5.11 -11.03
N LEU A 34 6.41 -3.91 -11.25
CA LEU A 34 7.86 -3.78 -11.38
C LEU A 34 8.59 -4.10 -10.09
N GLY A 35 8.02 -3.72 -8.94
CA GLY A 35 8.58 -4.09 -7.63
C GLY A 35 8.62 -5.59 -7.41
N ALA A 36 7.56 -6.33 -7.75
CA ALA A 36 7.54 -7.78 -7.67
C ALA A 36 8.55 -8.41 -8.64
N MET A 37 8.60 -7.95 -9.89
CA MET A 37 9.54 -8.47 -10.90
C MET A 37 11.00 -8.23 -10.51
N ALA A 38 11.35 -7.01 -10.09
CA ALA A 38 12.70 -6.65 -9.66
C ALA A 38 13.18 -7.46 -8.45
N SER A 39 12.25 -7.90 -7.60
CA SER A 39 12.53 -8.68 -6.40
C SER A 39 12.38 -10.20 -6.61
N GLY A 40 12.02 -10.65 -7.81
CA GLY A 40 11.80 -12.08 -8.12
C GLY A 40 10.62 -12.69 -7.34
N LEU A 41 9.59 -11.88 -7.05
CA LEU A 41 8.44 -12.29 -6.24
C LEU A 41 7.30 -12.83 -7.12
N LYS A 42 6.48 -13.69 -6.54
CA LYS A 42 5.26 -14.18 -7.19
C LYS A 42 4.24 -13.05 -7.32
N LEU A 43 3.71 -12.87 -8.52
CA LEU A 43 2.64 -11.93 -8.83
C LEU A 43 1.39 -12.68 -9.28
N VAL A 44 0.31 -12.53 -8.55
CA VAL A 44 -1.03 -13.06 -8.87
C VAL A 44 -1.82 -11.94 -9.54
N MET A 45 -2.27 -12.13 -10.77
CA MET A 45 -2.96 -11.11 -11.54
C MET A 45 -4.45 -11.38 -11.63
N MET A 46 -5.26 -10.34 -11.46
CA MET A 46 -6.69 -10.35 -11.73
C MET A 46 -7.00 -9.49 -12.95
N HIS A 47 -7.82 -10.03 -13.87
CA HIS A 47 -8.26 -9.27 -15.04
C HIS A 47 -9.20 -8.12 -14.68
N LYS A 48 -10.09 -8.36 -13.71
CA LYS A 48 -11.09 -7.40 -13.22
C LYS A 48 -11.25 -7.60 -11.72
N TRP A 49 -11.47 -6.51 -10.99
CA TRP A 49 -11.76 -6.58 -9.56
C TRP A 49 -13.06 -7.34 -9.30
N ASP A 50 -12.96 -8.33 -8.44
CA ASP A 50 -14.06 -9.11 -7.88
C ASP A 50 -13.62 -9.60 -6.49
N PRO A 51 -14.29 -9.20 -5.40
CA PRO A 51 -13.85 -9.53 -4.04
C PRO A 51 -13.93 -11.03 -3.74
N GLY A 52 -14.93 -11.75 -4.24
CA GLY A 52 -15.03 -13.20 -4.05
C GLY A 52 -13.88 -13.95 -4.75
N ARG A 53 -13.54 -13.53 -5.98
CA ARG A 53 -12.38 -14.08 -6.68
C ARG A 53 -11.07 -13.72 -6.00
N ALA A 54 -10.96 -12.52 -5.42
CA ALA A 54 -9.79 -12.11 -4.66
C ALA A 54 -9.59 -13.00 -3.43
N LEU A 55 -10.65 -13.29 -2.66
CA LEU A 55 -10.60 -14.21 -1.51
C LEU A 55 -10.12 -15.62 -1.92
N GLN A 56 -10.67 -16.17 -3.01
CA GLN A 56 -10.22 -17.46 -3.55
C GLN A 56 -8.73 -17.47 -3.91
N LEU A 57 -8.26 -16.39 -4.55
CA LEU A 57 -6.85 -16.25 -4.93
C LEU A 57 -5.95 -16.05 -3.72
N ILE A 58 -6.38 -15.29 -2.71
CA ILE A 58 -5.63 -15.09 -1.46
C ILE A 58 -5.36 -16.42 -0.79
N GLU A 59 -6.39 -17.25 -0.62
CA GLU A 59 -6.26 -18.57 -0.03
C GLU A 59 -5.39 -19.50 -0.89
N ARG A 60 -5.77 -19.70 -2.17
CA ARG A 60 -5.13 -20.66 -3.07
C ARG A 60 -3.65 -20.35 -3.32
N GLU A 61 -3.32 -19.09 -3.55
CA GLU A 61 -1.98 -18.66 -3.94
C GLU A 61 -1.14 -18.21 -2.74
N ARG A 62 -1.73 -18.23 -1.53
CA ARG A 62 -1.09 -17.77 -0.28
C ARG A 62 -0.59 -16.32 -0.39
N VAL A 63 -1.44 -15.44 -0.90
CA VAL A 63 -1.12 -14.01 -1.06
C VAL A 63 -0.74 -13.40 0.28
N THR A 64 0.35 -12.63 0.29
CA THR A 64 0.85 -11.96 1.50
C THR A 64 0.68 -10.44 1.45
N GLN A 65 0.58 -9.86 0.26
CA GLN A 65 0.52 -8.42 0.03
C GLN A 65 -0.72 -8.07 -0.79
N PHE A 66 -1.68 -7.43 -0.14
CA PHE A 66 -2.88 -6.88 -0.77
C PHE A 66 -2.70 -5.36 -0.87
N VAL A 67 -2.42 -4.89 -2.09
CA VAL A 67 -2.20 -3.47 -2.38
C VAL A 67 -3.31 -2.98 -3.31
N GLY A 68 -4.22 -2.19 -2.77
CA GLY A 68 -5.39 -1.68 -3.49
C GLY A 68 -5.76 -0.26 -3.10
N VAL A 69 -7.00 0.11 -3.41
CA VAL A 69 -7.62 1.33 -2.92
C VAL A 69 -8.55 1.01 -1.74
N PRO A 70 -8.90 2.00 -0.88
CA PRO A 70 -9.73 1.73 0.31
C PRO A 70 -11.05 1.01 0.03
N THR A 71 -11.71 1.31 -1.09
CA THR A 71 -12.95 0.64 -1.51
C THR A 71 -12.75 -0.86 -1.72
N GLN A 72 -11.62 -1.28 -2.30
CA GLN A 72 -11.32 -2.70 -2.50
C GLN A 72 -11.10 -3.44 -1.17
N SER A 73 -10.52 -2.78 -0.19
CA SER A 73 -10.39 -3.35 1.16
C SER A 73 -11.77 -3.49 1.84
N TRP A 74 -12.67 -2.52 1.65
CA TRP A 74 -14.07 -2.62 2.11
C TRP A 74 -14.80 -3.77 1.44
N ASP A 75 -14.77 -3.84 0.11
CA ASP A 75 -15.45 -4.89 -0.67
C ASP A 75 -15.02 -6.28 -0.21
N LEU A 76 -13.72 -6.44 0.11
CA LEU A 76 -13.17 -7.70 0.60
C LEU A 76 -13.73 -8.06 1.97
N LEU A 77 -13.72 -7.11 2.91
CA LEU A 77 -14.19 -7.30 4.30
C LEU A 77 -15.72 -7.47 4.41
N GLU A 78 -16.48 -6.92 3.47
CA GLU A 78 -17.94 -7.00 3.45
C GLU A 78 -18.48 -8.15 2.58
N HIS A 79 -17.59 -8.91 1.96
CA HIS A 79 -18.03 -10.05 1.15
C HIS A 79 -18.68 -11.11 2.04
N PRO A 80 -19.88 -11.61 1.67
CA PRO A 80 -20.67 -12.55 2.51
C PRO A 80 -19.93 -13.86 2.81
N ASP A 81 -18.97 -14.20 1.99
CA ASP A 81 -18.16 -15.40 2.16
C ASP A 81 -16.77 -15.13 2.75
N PHE A 82 -16.52 -13.93 3.29
CA PHE A 82 -15.20 -13.56 3.82
C PHE A 82 -14.66 -14.59 4.82
N ASP A 83 -15.49 -15.03 5.75
CA ASP A 83 -15.12 -15.98 6.82
C ASP A 83 -14.93 -17.43 6.31
N LYS A 84 -15.32 -17.73 5.05
CA LYS A 84 -15.16 -19.06 4.47
C LYS A 84 -13.76 -19.30 3.89
N TYR A 85 -12.97 -18.23 3.70
CA TYR A 85 -11.65 -18.30 3.10
C TYR A 85 -10.53 -18.11 4.11
N ASP A 86 -9.43 -18.83 3.93
CA ASP A 86 -8.22 -18.66 4.75
C ASP A 86 -7.40 -17.46 4.27
N THR A 87 -7.55 -16.34 4.96
CA THR A 87 -6.79 -15.11 4.73
C THR A 87 -5.54 -14.99 5.61
N SER A 88 -5.14 -16.05 6.33
CA SER A 88 -4.04 -16.02 7.31
C SER A 88 -2.66 -15.77 6.69
N SER A 89 -2.54 -15.94 5.37
CA SER A 89 -1.29 -15.63 4.64
C SER A 89 -1.04 -14.14 4.50
N LEU A 90 -2.08 -13.30 4.54
CA LEU A 90 -1.93 -11.86 4.41
C LEU A 90 -1.05 -11.28 5.52
N ALA A 91 -0.04 -10.50 5.12
CA ALA A 91 0.83 -9.75 6.01
C ALA A 91 0.47 -8.27 6.05
N PHE A 92 0.05 -7.74 4.90
CA PHE A 92 -0.38 -6.35 4.75
C PHE A 92 -1.65 -6.27 3.91
N VAL A 93 -2.57 -5.42 4.36
CA VAL A 93 -3.80 -5.06 3.65
C VAL A 93 -3.92 -3.54 3.65
N GLY A 94 -3.99 -2.97 2.48
CA GLY A 94 -4.10 -1.53 2.31
C GLY A 94 -3.61 -1.09 0.94
N GLY A 95 -2.93 0.04 0.89
CA GLY A 95 -2.43 0.60 -0.35
C GLY A 95 -2.40 2.12 -0.33
N GLY A 96 -3.04 2.75 -1.30
CA GLY A 96 -3.03 4.21 -1.45
C GLY A 96 -4.00 4.68 -2.51
N GLY A 97 -3.76 5.88 -3.05
CA GLY A 97 -4.57 6.47 -4.12
C GLY A 97 -5.81 7.23 -3.63
N ALA A 98 -6.22 7.02 -2.38
CA ALA A 98 -7.27 7.78 -1.71
C ALA A 98 -7.08 7.74 -0.18
N PRO A 99 -7.65 8.71 0.57
CA PRO A 99 -7.69 8.65 2.03
C PRO A 99 -8.47 7.42 2.51
N ALA A 100 -7.93 6.68 3.48
CA ALA A 100 -8.63 5.61 4.15
C ALA A 100 -9.32 6.13 5.41
N PRO A 101 -10.63 5.89 5.59
CA PRO A 101 -11.29 6.26 6.83
C PRO A 101 -10.70 5.51 8.02
N PRO A 102 -10.56 6.11 9.23
CA PRO A 102 -10.06 5.43 10.42
C PRO A 102 -10.79 4.13 10.75
N GLN A 103 -12.09 4.08 10.47
CA GLN A 103 -12.91 2.87 10.65
C GLN A 103 -12.40 1.69 9.80
N LEU A 104 -11.94 1.94 8.57
CA LEU A 104 -11.36 0.90 7.73
C LEU A 104 -10.05 0.38 8.32
N VAL A 105 -9.19 1.27 8.81
CA VAL A 105 -7.91 0.90 9.43
C VAL A 105 -8.15 -0.04 10.61
N ASN A 106 -9.07 0.34 11.50
CA ASN A 106 -9.45 -0.46 12.66
C ASN A 106 -10.07 -1.81 12.25
N ARG A 107 -10.91 -1.81 11.22
CA ARG A 107 -11.55 -3.03 10.73
C ARG A 107 -10.53 -4.00 10.09
N VAL A 108 -9.58 -3.50 9.33
CA VAL A 108 -8.47 -4.31 8.80
C VAL A 108 -7.67 -4.91 9.95
N ALA A 109 -7.28 -4.09 10.94
CA ALA A 109 -6.52 -4.57 12.10
C ALA A 109 -7.26 -5.64 12.91
N GLY A 110 -8.58 -5.55 13.01
CA GLY A 110 -9.40 -6.48 13.78
C GLY A 110 -9.86 -7.74 13.03
N SER A 111 -9.96 -7.69 11.69
CA SER A 111 -10.54 -8.78 10.89
C SER A 111 -9.51 -9.78 10.38
N PHE A 112 -8.28 -9.37 10.12
CA PHE A 112 -7.24 -10.26 9.64
C PHE A 112 -6.34 -10.72 10.79
N LYS A 113 -6.11 -12.06 10.89
CA LYS A 113 -5.33 -12.65 11.99
C LYS A 113 -3.89 -12.15 12.09
N ALA A 114 -3.28 -11.83 10.96
CA ALA A 114 -1.86 -11.48 10.89
C ALA A 114 -1.56 -10.24 10.04
N ALA A 115 -2.51 -9.78 9.25
CA ALA A 115 -2.30 -8.63 8.39
C ALA A 115 -2.29 -7.33 9.19
N LYS A 116 -1.38 -6.44 8.77
CA LYS A 116 -1.30 -5.09 9.30
C LYS A 116 -1.85 -4.10 8.27
N PRO A 117 -2.61 -3.10 8.70
CA PRO A 117 -3.04 -2.03 7.81
C PRO A 117 -1.84 -1.21 7.36
N ASN A 118 -1.90 -0.73 6.11
CA ASN A 118 -0.92 0.21 5.59
C ASN A 118 -1.57 1.25 4.68
N ILE A 119 -0.88 2.36 4.51
CA ILE A 119 -1.22 3.39 3.53
C ILE A 119 0.05 4.00 2.96
N GLY A 120 0.04 4.35 1.67
CA GLY A 120 1.05 5.15 1.03
C GLY A 120 0.43 6.37 0.35
N TYR A 121 1.07 7.51 0.48
CA TYR A 121 0.79 8.69 -0.31
C TYR A 121 1.78 8.78 -1.47
N GLY A 122 1.30 9.08 -2.66
CA GLY A 122 2.13 9.25 -3.84
C GLY A 122 1.29 9.67 -5.04
N MET A 123 1.95 10.03 -6.10
CA MET A 123 1.34 10.45 -7.35
C MET A 123 2.14 9.91 -8.54
N THR A 124 1.63 10.08 -9.74
CA THR A 124 2.32 9.64 -10.98
C THR A 124 3.71 10.26 -11.05
N GLU A 125 3.84 11.53 -10.71
CA GLU A 125 5.09 12.30 -10.73
C GLU A 125 6.15 11.78 -9.77
N THR A 126 5.75 11.04 -8.74
CA THR A 126 6.67 10.42 -7.76
C THR A 126 6.81 8.91 -7.96
N ASN A 127 6.38 8.35 -9.09
CA ASN A 127 6.33 6.92 -9.35
C ASN A 127 5.58 6.13 -8.26
N ALA A 128 4.50 6.70 -7.71
CA ALA A 128 3.68 6.22 -6.59
C ALA A 128 4.37 6.17 -5.22
N TYR A 129 5.62 6.62 -5.09
CA TYR A 129 6.33 6.64 -3.82
C TYR A 129 6.27 8.01 -3.15
N GLY A 130 5.99 8.00 -1.86
CA GLY A 130 5.90 9.17 -0.99
C GLY A 130 5.93 8.75 0.48
N PRO A 131 5.36 9.56 1.39
CA PRO A 131 5.16 9.16 2.77
C PRO A 131 4.34 7.89 2.89
N GLY A 132 4.65 7.06 3.88
CA GLY A 132 3.93 5.84 4.16
C GLY A 132 3.75 5.60 5.64
N ASN A 133 2.64 4.95 6.00
CA ASN A 133 2.32 4.54 7.37
C ASN A 133 1.87 3.08 7.39
N SER A 134 2.22 2.34 8.41
CA SER A 134 1.89 0.91 8.48
C SER A 134 1.92 0.36 9.91
N GLY A 135 1.20 -0.74 10.12
CA GLY A 135 1.19 -1.47 11.38
C GLY A 135 0.71 -0.62 12.53
N THR A 136 1.36 -0.75 13.69
CA THR A 136 0.98 -0.07 14.93
C THR A 136 1.00 1.45 14.80
N ASP A 137 1.95 2.02 14.05
CA ASP A 137 2.00 3.47 13.82
C ASP A 137 0.75 3.94 13.07
N TYR A 138 0.28 3.15 12.09
CA TYR A 138 -0.95 3.50 11.37
C TYR A 138 -2.21 3.24 12.20
N GLU A 139 -2.24 2.19 13.02
CA GLU A 139 -3.34 1.93 13.96
C GLU A 139 -3.51 3.08 14.98
N THR A 140 -2.39 3.65 15.45
CA THR A 140 -2.41 4.76 16.41
C THR A 140 -2.60 6.14 15.77
N HIS A 141 -2.23 6.30 14.49
CA HIS A 141 -2.35 7.55 13.74
C HIS A 141 -3.07 7.32 12.39
N PRO A 142 -4.35 6.88 12.41
CA PRO A 142 -5.05 6.43 11.21
C PRO A 142 -5.39 7.54 10.20
N THR A 143 -5.21 8.78 10.57
CA THR A 143 -5.38 9.94 9.67
C THR A 143 -4.06 10.44 9.07
N SER A 144 -2.92 9.85 9.48
CA SER A 144 -1.60 10.24 8.99
C SER A 144 -1.15 9.34 7.84
N THR A 145 -0.60 9.95 6.80
CA THR A 145 0.12 9.23 5.74
C THR A 145 1.53 8.82 6.15
N GLY A 146 1.94 9.10 7.38
CA GLY A 146 3.20 8.65 7.95
C GLY A 146 4.41 9.48 7.54
N ARG A 147 5.56 8.80 7.46
CA ARG A 147 6.86 9.43 7.25
C ARG A 147 7.34 9.25 5.81
N SER A 148 8.16 10.20 5.36
CA SER A 148 8.83 10.08 4.06
C SER A 148 9.76 8.87 4.03
N THR A 149 9.90 8.30 2.85
CA THR A 149 10.94 7.28 2.59
C THR A 149 12.33 7.93 2.62
N PRO A 150 13.40 7.19 2.93
CA PRO A 150 14.77 7.75 3.02
C PRO A 150 15.27 8.42 1.73
N ILE A 151 14.72 8.04 0.57
CA ILE A 151 15.14 8.56 -0.74
C ILE A 151 14.38 9.83 -1.15
N LEU A 152 13.36 10.23 -0.41
CA LEU A 152 12.47 11.32 -0.76
C LEU A 152 12.45 12.38 0.33
N GLN A 153 12.77 13.61 -0.04
CA GLN A 153 12.58 14.78 0.80
C GLN A 153 11.14 15.27 0.62
N VAL A 154 10.45 15.52 1.73
CA VAL A 154 9.09 16.08 1.75
C VAL A 154 9.07 17.32 2.62
N GLU A 155 8.50 18.37 2.11
CA GLU A 155 8.35 19.66 2.78
C GLU A 155 6.92 20.17 2.59
N ILE A 156 6.35 20.77 3.63
CA ILE A 156 5.08 21.48 3.53
C ILE A 156 5.40 22.96 3.38
N ARG A 157 4.83 23.61 2.38
CA ARG A 157 5.06 25.02 2.10
C ARG A 157 3.79 25.84 2.17
N ASP A 158 3.93 27.06 2.68
CA ASP A 158 2.89 28.06 2.69
C ASP A 158 2.61 28.63 1.27
N PRO A 159 1.61 29.50 1.09
CA PRO A 159 1.32 30.13 -0.21
C PRO A 159 2.48 30.98 -0.78
N ASP A 160 3.41 31.43 0.06
CA ASP A 160 4.60 32.18 -0.36
C ASP A 160 5.79 31.23 -0.70
N ALA A 161 5.54 29.92 -0.79
CA ALA A 161 6.51 28.86 -1.03
C ALA A 161 7.63 28.75 0.04
N ARG A 162 7.38 29.23 1.26
CA ARG A 162 8.28 29.08 2.41
C ARG A 162 7.90 27.85 3.22
N PRO A 163 8.85 27.21 3.94
CA PRO A 163 8.52 26.11 4.85
C PRO A 163 7.42 26.54 5.85
N ALA A 164 6.32 25.78 5.89
CA ALA A 164 5.24 26.00 6.85
C ALA A 164 5.68 25.55 8.25
N ALA A 165 5.14 26.19 9.28
CA ALA A 165 5.39 25.77 10.65
C ALA A 165 4.70 24.40 10.93
N THR A 166 5.23 23.65 11.90
CA THR A 166 4.65 22.35 12.27
C THR A 166 3.21 22.53 12.77
N GLY A 167 2.29 21.84 12.12
CA GLY A 167 0.86 21.90 12.41
C GLY A 167 0.06 22.82 11.47
N ASP A 168 0.75 23.63 10.67
CA ASP A 168 0.10 24.49 9.69
C ASP A 168 -0.24 23.72 8.40
N LEU A 169 -1.27 24.21 7.72
CA LEU A 169 -1.65 23.72 6.40
C LEU A 169 -0.75 24.31 5.31
N GLY A 170 -0.43 23.52 4.30
CA GLY A 170 0.34 23.96 3.16
C GLY A 170 0.35 22.97 2.01
N GLU A 171 1.05 23.30 0.95
CA GLU A 171 1.28 22.47 -0.22
C GLU A 171 2.39 21.46 0.04
N ILE A 172 2.18 20.21 -0.40
CA ILE A 172 3.19 19.15 -0.27
C ILE A 172 4.20 19.26 -1.41
N TRP A 173 5.44 19.55 -1.08
CA TRP A 173 6.55 19.57 -2.02
C TRP A 173 7.43 18.34 -1.83
N MET A 174 7.82 17.72 -2.95
CA MET A 174 8.63 16.50 -2.93
C MET A 174 9.86 16.66 -3.82
N LYS A 175 11.00 16.11 -3.35
CA LYS A 175 12.26 16.07 -4.10
C LYS A 175 12.95 14.75 -3.86
N GLY A 176 13.33 14.07 -4.94
CA GLY A 176 14.03 12.79 -4.85
C GLY A 176 14.30 12.16 -6.22
N PRO A 177 15.08 11.08 -6.26
CA PRO A 177 15.44 10.39 -7.50
C PRO A 177 14.27 9.66 -8.16
N ASN A 178 13.16 9.48 -7.45
CA ASN A 178 11.94 8.84 -7.93
C ASN A 178 10.97 9.78 -8.66
N LEU A 179 11.31 11.07 -8.80
CA LEU A 179 10.47 12.00 -9.56
C LEU A 179 10.67 11.80 -11.07
N ILE A 180 9.57 11.89 -11.82
CA ILE A 180 9.64 11.92 -13.30
C ILE A 180 10.27 13.24 -13.74
N ARG A 181 10.85 13.25 -14.95
CA ARG A 181 11.46 14.47 -15.51
C ARG A 181 10.43 15.50 -15.92
N GLY A 182 9.20 15.08 -16.22
CA GLY A 182 8.07 15.89 -16.69
C GLY A 182 7.19 15.10 -17.64
N TYR A 183 6.10 15.72 -18.05
CA TYR A 183 5.22 15.22 -19.08
C TYR A 183 5.70 15.71 -20.45
N TRP A 184 5.30 14.98 -21.50
CA TRP A 184 5.53 15.37 -22.90
C TRP A 184 4.67 16.56 -23.30
#